data_8569620cdfcb097cdd2b1d48fa98c1a9
#
_entry.id   8569620cdfcb097cdd2b1d48fa98c1a9
#
_cell.length_a   1.000
_cell.length_b   1.000
_cell.length_c   1.000
_cell.angle_alpha   90.00
_cell.angle_beta   90.00
_cell.angle_gamma   90.00
#
_symmetry.space_group_name_H-M   'P 1'
#
loop_
_entity.id
_entity.type
_entity.pdbx_description
1 polymer ?
#
loop_
_entity_poly.entity_id
_entity_poly.type
_entity_poly.pdbx_seq_one_letter_code
_entity_poly.pdbx_strand_id
1 'polypeptide(L)'
;VFTTMKTHKLLFVTLLGTVCISCGHPSHKTGSEKEALGKLLFHDTSLSEPPGQSCATCHASSKGFADEQARAISEGAVQGLFSQRNSMSVCYAAFVPELHYDDDNENYVGGLFWDGRSPSLQDQAGIPLLNPVEMGNRDKQMVAEKVKRTPYYNRIVQIYGETEHCLL
;
A
#
# COMPACT_ATOMS: atom_id res chain seq x y z
N VAL A 1 31.88 -11.52 -84.46
CA VAL A 1 32.46 -10.38 -83.77
C VAL A 1 31.58 -9.97 -82.63
N PHE A 2 32.01 -10.33 -81.39
CA PHE A 2 31.22 -10.12 -80.17
C PHE A 2 31.62 -8.79 -79.54
N THR A 3 30.64 -7.91 -79.34
CA THR A 3 30.80 -6.69 -78.60
C THR A 3 30.29 -6.89 -77.14
N THR A 4 31.19 -6.75 -76.20
CA THR A 4 30.91 -6.87 -74.76
C THR A 4 30.33 -5.58 -74.22
N MET A 5 29.09 -5.60 -73.72
CA MET A 5 28.50 -4.51 -72.96
C MET A 5 28.88 -4.64 -71.47
N LYS A 6 29.55 -3.59 -70.97
CA LYS A 6 29.83 -3.39 -69.54
C LYS A 6 28.59 -2.92 -68.81
N THR A 7 28.07 -3.74 -67.92
CA THR A 7 26.99 -3.32 -67.00
C THR A 7 27.56 -2.69 -65.72
N HIS A 8 27.31 -1.39 -65.54
CA HIS A 8 27.56 -0.70 -64.29
C HIS A 8 26.49 -1.08 -63.24
N LYS A 9 26.92 -1.77 -62.19
CA LYS A 9 26.08 -2.00 -61.03
C LYS A 9 26.05 -0.74 -60.17
N LEU A 10 24.89 -0.07 -60.16
CA LEU A 10 24.62 1.04 -59.25
C LEU A 10 24.23 0.42 -57.90
N LEU A 11 25.08 0.62 -56.89
CA LEU A 11 24.83 0.18 -55.53
C LEU A 11 23.92 1.22 -54.83
N PHE A 12 22.64 0.92 -54.70
CA PHE A 12 21.71 1.68 -53.86
C PHE A 12 21.89 1.22 -52.43
N VAL A 13 22.59 2.01 -51.60
CA VAL A 13 22.63 1.84 -50.17
C VAL A 13 21.41 2.54 -49.61
N THR A 14 20.34 1.76 -49.34
CA THR A 14 19.19 2.25 -48.59
C THR A 14 19.53 2.24 -47.09
N LEU A 15 19.79 3.45 -46.57
CA LEU A 15 19.95 3.68 -45.14
C LEU A 15 18.55 3.59 -44.46
N LEU A 16 18.18 2.41 -43.94
CA LEU A 16 16.99 2.27 -43.11
C LEU A 16 17.27 2.89 -41.72
N GLY A 17 16.86 4.14 -41.56
CA GLY A 17 16.83 4.78 -40.26
C GLY A 17 15.77 4.13 -39.36
N THR A 18 16.21 3.33 -38.41
CA THR A 18 15.33 2.77 -37.37
C THR A 18 14.93 3.91 -36.44
N VAL A 19 13.73 4.47 -36.62
CA VAL A 19 13.13 5.39 -35.67
C VAL A 19 12.64 4.54 -34.47
N CYS A 20 13.42 4.50 -33.40
CA CYS A 20 12.95 3.99 -32.13
C CYS A 20 11.89 4.95 -31.59
N ILE A 21 10.61 4.63 -31.82
CA ILE A 21 9.51 5.27 -31.15
C ILE A 21 9.59 4.78 -29.71
N SER A 22 10.18 5.60 -28.84
CA SER A 22 10.12 5.41 -27.39
C SER A 22 8.65 5.55 -26.99
N CYS A 23 7.98 4.43 -26.77
CA CYS A 23 6.67 4.40 -26.12
C CYS A 23 6.85 4.91 -24.69
N GLY A 24 6.78 6.22 -24.51
CA GLY A 24 6.63 6.82 -23.19
C GLY A 24 5.38 6.28 -22.55
N HIS A 25 5.52 5.36 -21.60
CA HIS A 25 4.41 4.98 -20.74
C HIS A 25 3.91 6.25 -20.03
N PRO A 26 2.60 6.57 -20.08
CA PRO A 26 2.07 7.63 -19.24
C PRO A 26 2.34 7.22 -17.80
N SER A 27 3.19 7.95 -17.10
CA SER A 27 3.43 7.70 -15.68
C SER A 27 2.10 7.97 -14.95
N HIS A 28 1.53 6.95 -14.37
CA HIS A 28 0.42 7.04 -13.43
C HIS A 28 0.90 7.75 -12.16
N LYS A 29 1.07 9.08 -12.23
CA LYS A 29 1.59 9.89 -11.11
C LYS A 29 0.70 9.84 -9.87
N THR A 30 -0.60 9.72 -10.05
CA THR A 30 -1.58 9.70 -8.94
C THR A 30 -1.51 8.44 -8.07
N GLY A 31 -1.25 7.26 -8.64
CA GLY A 31 -1.03 6.04 -7.88
C GLY A 31 0.21 6.15 -7.00
N SER A 32 1.33 6.58 -7.57
CA SER A 32 2.61 6.66 -6.87
C SER A 32 2.63 7.67 -5.70
N GLU A 33 1.87 8.75 -5.76
CA GLU A 33 1.79 9.74 -4.68
C GLU A 33 0.98 9.22 -3.48
N LYS A 34 -0.14 8.55 -3.73
CA LYS A 34 -0.94 7.90 -2.69
C LYS A 34 -0.18 6.74 -2.02
N GLU A 35 0.50 5.93 -2.81
CA GLU A 35 1.34 4.84 -2.31
C GLU A 35 2.48 5.36 -1.45
N ALA A 36 3.18 6.41 -1.90
CA ALA A 36 4.24 7.04 -1.14
C ALA A 36 3.74 7.63 0.18
N LEU A 37 2.55 8.25 0.18
CA LEU A 37 1.89 8.75 1.39
C LEU A 37 1.49 7.59 2.31
N GLY A 38 0.88 6.53 1.77
CA GLY A 38 0.53 5.33 2.52
C GLY A 38 1.74 4.69 3.22
N LYS A 39 2.90 4.67 2.53
CA LYS A 39 4.16 4.21 3.12
C LYS A 39 4.59 5.08 4.30
N LEU A 40 4.46 6.40 4.23
CA LEU A 40 4.78 7.29 5.35
C LEU A 40 3.88 7.00 6.55
N LEU A 41 2.57 6.93 6.34
CA LEU A 41 1.60 6.59 7.38
C LEU A 41 1.87 5.23 8.03
N PHE A 42 2.19 4.22 7.22
CA PHE A 42 2.44 2.84 7.67
C PHE A 42 3.66 2.72 8.61
N HIS A 43 4.64 3.61 8.47
CA HIS A 43 5.87 3.60 9.28
C HIS A 43 5.89 4.69 10.37
N ASP A 44 4.84 5.50 10.48
CA ASP A 44 4.82 6.63 11.41
C ASP A 44 4.50 6.20 12.83
N THR A 45 5.51 6.23 13.67
CA THR A 45 5.40 5.89 15.10
C THR A 45 4.77 6.99 15.95
N SER A 46 4.54 8.19 15.41
CA SER A 46 3.86 9.27 16.14
C SER A 46 2.34 9.07 16.19
N LEU A 47 1.81 8.15 15.39
CA LEU A 47 0.36 7.91 15.29
C LEU A 47 -0.20 7.01 16.40
N SER A 48 0.64 6.39 17.23
CA SER A 48 0.17 5.60 18.40
C SER A 48 0.07 6.44 19.68
N GLU A 49 -0.60 5.89 20.71
CA GLU A 49 -0.69 6.47 22.04
C GLU A 49 -0.38 5.40 23.11
N PRO A 50 0.74 5.53 23.86
CA PRO A 50 1.80 6.52 23.66
C PRO A 50 2.50 6.38 22.30
N PRO A 51 3.19 7.45 21.81
CA PRO A 51 3.97 7.37 20.58
C PRO A 51 5.08 6.31 20.67
N GLY A 52 5.40 5.65 19.54
CA GLY A 52 6.47 4.64 19.48
C GLY A 52 6.10 3.42 18.63
N GLN A 53 4.82 3.22 18.31
CA GLN A 53 4.36 2.11 17.49
C GLN A 53 3.77 2.59 16.16
N SER A 54 4.00 1.81 15.13
CA SER A 54 3.43 2.00 13.79
C SER A 54 2.84 0.69 13.26
N CYS A 55 2.15 0.72 12.13
CA CYS A 55 1.73 -0.50 11.46
C CYS A 55 2.92 -1.43 11.16
N ALA A 56 4.05 -0.85 10.76
CA ALA A 56 5.26 -1.61 10.45
C ALA A 56 5.86 -2.34 11.66
N THR A 57 5.52 -1.97 12.90
CA THR A 57 5.98 -2.66 14.11
C THR A 57 5.41 -4.07 14.20
N CYS A 58 4.12 -4.22 13.85
CA CYS A 58 3.44 -5.53 13.85
C CYS A 58 3.44 -6.18 12.45
N HIS A 59 3.70 -5.41 11.40
CA HIS A 59 3.71 -5.85 10.00
C HIS A 59 5.04 -5.49 9.32
N ALA A 60 6.14 -6.08 9.80
CA ALA A 60 7.48 -5.77 9.32
C ALA A 60 7.77 -6.38 7.94
N SER A 61 8.24 -5.57 7.00
CA SER A 61 8.58 -6.02 5.65
C SER A 61 9.67 -7.10 5.62
N SER A 62 10.59 -7.07 6.59
CA SER A 62 11.64 -8.07 6.79
C SER A 62 11.10 -9.46 7.19
N LYS A 63 9.84 -9.53 7.62
CA LYS A 63 9.14 -10.75 8.07
C LYS A 63 7.92 -11.08 7.20
N GLY A 64 7.94 -10.68 5.92
CA GLY A 64 6.80 -10.88 5.04
C GLY A 64 5.55 -10.11 5.52
N PHE A 65 5.74 -8.96 6.14
CA PHE A 65 4.70 -8.12 6.73
C PHE A 65 3.88 -8.80 7.85
N ALA A 66 4.53 -9.69 8.61
CA ALA A 66 4.05 -10.22 9.88
C ALA A 66 4.84 -9.58 11.05
N ASP A 67 4.58 -10.04 12.29
CA ASP A 67 5.24 -9.50 13.50
C ASP A 67 6.78 -9.54 13.39
N GLU A 68 7.42 -8.41 13.69
CA GLU A 68 8.88 -8.27 13.54
C GLU A 68 9.65 -9.25 14.43
N GLN A 69 9.13 -9.53 15.62
CA GLN A 69 9.74 -10.41 16.59
C GLN A 69 9.27 -11.87 16.46
N ALA A 70 8.46 -12.16 15.43
CA ALA A 70 7.87 -13.47 15.19
C ALA A 70 7.08 -14.02 16.39
N ARG A 71 6.42 -13.12 17.13
CA ARG A 71 5.57 -13.50 18.27
C ARG A 71 4.23 -14.08 17.79
N ALA A 72 3.64 -14.93 18.58
CA ALA A 72 2.28 -15.41 18.34
C ALA A 72 1.24 -14.28 18.42
N ILE A 73 1.46 -13.31 19.30
CA ILE A 73 0.66 -12.09 19.48
C ILE A 73 1.61 -10.89 19.60
N SER A 74 1.25 -9.78 18.96
CA SER A 74 2.08 -8.57 18.98
C SER A 74 1.80 -7.72 20.21
N GLU A 75 2.84 -7.08 20.73
CA GLU A 75 2.72 -6.09 21.80
C GLU A 75 2.24 -4.76 21.22
N GLY A 76 1.34 -4.09 21.95
CA GLY A 76 0.79 -2.79 21.56
C GLY A 76 1.69 -1.62 21.94
N ALA A 77 1.18 -0.39 21.74
CA ALA A 77 1.87 0.85 22.08
C ALA A 77 2.14 0.98 23.59
N VAL A 78 1.27 0.41 24.40
CA VAL A 78 1.46 0.35 25.86
C VAL A 78 2.20 -0.95 26.19
N GLN A 79 3.38 -0.81 26.77
CA GLN A 79 4.21 -1.94 27.16
C GLN A 79 3.44 -2.94 28.07
N GLY A 80 3.56 -4.20 27.76
CA GLY A 80 2.86 -5.28 28.48
C GLY A 80 1.43 -5.53 28.04
N LEU A 81 0.86 -4.71 27.16
CA LEU A 81 -0.42 -4.99 26.53
C LEU A 81 -0.21 -5.68 25.18
N PHE A 82 -0.88 -6.79 24.98
CA PHE A 82 -0.73 -7.61 23.77
C PHE A 82 -2.07 -7.74 23.06
N SER A 83 -2.01 -7.81 21.73
CA SER A 83 -3.15 -8.16 20.90
C SER A 83 -3.67 -9.56 21.26
N GLN A 84 -4.93 -9.85 20.93
CA GLN A 84 -5.52 -11.15 21.25
C GLN A 84 -5.29 -12.21 20.15
N ARG A 85 -4.79 -11.79 18.99
CA ARG A 85 -4.60 -12.65 17.82
C ARG A 85 -3.28 -12.34 17.15
N ASN A 86 -2.80 -13.29 16.36
CA ASN A 86 -1.60 -13.13 15.56
C ASN A 86 -1.74 -11.99 14.54
N SER A 87 -0.67 -11.21 14.35
CA SER A 87 -0.57 -10.22 13.28
C SER A 87 -0.35 -10.93 11.95
N MET A 88 -1.43 -11.03 11.16
CA MET A 88 -1.38 -11.65 9.83
C MET A 88 -0.49 -10.83 8.90
N SER A 89 0.12 -11.50 7.92
CA SER A 89 0.76 -10.80 6.83
C SER A 89 -0.24 -9.89 6.11
N VAL A 90 0.15 -8.65 5.82
CA VAL A 90 -0.64 -7.73 5.00
C VAL A 90 -0.32 -7.82 3.52
N CYS A 91 0.54 -8.78 3.11
CA CYS A 91 0.76 -9.07 1.70
C CYS A 91 -0.57 -9.44 1.03
N TYR A 92 -0.79 -8.85 -0.14
CA TYR A 92 -1.99 -9.10 -0.95
C TYR A 92 -3.34 -8.70 -0.31
N ALA A 93 -3.34 -8.03 0.85
CA ALA A 93 -4.58 -7.61 1.53
C ALA A 93 -5.50 -6.77 0.64
N ALA A 94 -4.95 -6.01 -0.31
CA ALA A 94 -5.73 -5.21 -1.26
C ALA A 94 -6.56 -6.05 -2.27
N PHE A 95 -6.30 -7.34 -2.38
CA PHE A 95 -7.01 -8.25 -3.29
C PHE A 95 -8.03 -9.14 -2.57
N VAL A 96 -8.16 -9.00 -1.26
CA VAL A 96 -9.17 -9.75 -0.48
C VAL A 96 -10.55 -9.16 -0.81
N PRO A 97 -11.51 -9.94 -1.31
CA PRO A 97 -12.86 -9.47 -1.58
C PRO A 97 -13.61 -9.21 -0.27
N GLU A 98 -14.73 -8.50 -0.35
CA GLU A 98 -15.66 -8.40 0.78
C GLU A 98 -16.16 -9.77 1.20
N LEU A 99 -16.46 -9.93 2.50
CA LEU A 99 -17.01 -11.18 3.02
C LEU A 99 -18.34 -11.50 2.35
N HIS A 100 -18.42 -12.63 1.71
CA HIS A 100 -19.65 -13.14 1.10
C HIS A 100 -19.71 -14.66 1.19
N TYR A 101 -20.91 -15.21 1.01
CA TYR A 101 -21.10 -16.65 0.86
C TYR A 101 -20.92 -17.00 -0.63
N ASP A 102 -20.06 -17.95 -0.91
CA ASP A 102 -19.81 -18.50 -2.23
C ASP A 102 -20.64 -19.78 -2.40
N ASP A 103 -21.72 -19.70 -3.16
CA ASP A 103 -22.64 -20.82 -3.38
C ASP A 103 -22.00 -21.99 -4.13
N ASP A 104 -21.01 -21.71 -5.00
CA ASP A 104 -20.34 -22.76 -5.79
C ASP A 104 -19.40 -23.60 -4.93
N ASN A 105 -18.78 -23.01 -3.93
CA ASN A 105 -17.86 -23.68 -3.00
C ASN A 105 -18.48 -23.95 -1.62
N GLU A 106 -19.75 -23.61 -1.42
CA GLU A 106 -20.49 -23.77 -0.17
C GLU A 106 -19.75 -23.25 1.06
N ASN A 107 -19.08 -22.06 0.94
CA ASN A 107 -18.24 -21.52 1.98
C ASN A 107 -18.27 -19.99 2.00
N TYR A 108 -17.86 -19.39 3.14
CA TYR A 108 -17.59 -17.95 3.22
C TYR A 108 -16.23 -17.62 2.69
N VAL A 109 -16.14 -16.59 1.84
CA VAL A 109 -14.91 -16.10 1.21
C VAL A 109 -14.76 -14.60 1.48
N GLY A 110 -13.51 -14.14 1.66
CA GLY A 110 -13.19 -12.73 1.81
C GLY A 110 -13.28 -12.22 3.23
N GLY A 111 -13.38 -10.88 3.33
CA GLY A 111 -13.32 -10.17 4.61
C GLY A 111 -11.92 -10.10 5.20
N LEU A 112 -11.70 -9.12 6.05
CA LEU A 112 -10.42 -8.85 6.72
C LEU A 112 -10.52 -9.13 8.22
N PHE A 113 -9.37 -9.24 8.89
CA PHE A 113 -9.19 -9.93 10.17
C PHE A 113 -9.41 -11.44 10.07
N TRP A 114 -9.06 -12.16 11.14
CA TRP A 114 -9.21 -13.62 11.24
C TRP A 114 -10.66 -14.12 11.15
N ASP A 115 -11.63 -13.25 11.39
CA ASP A 115 -13.06 -13.54 11.42
C ASP A 115 -13.84 -12.85 10.28
N GLY A 116 -13.15 -12.19 9.35
CA GLY A 116 -13.77 -11.54 8.21
C GLY A 116 -14.66 -10.32 8.55
N ARG A 117 -14.63 -9.83 9.82
CA ARG A 117 -15.56 -8.80 10.30
C ARG A 117 -15.41 -7.42 9.63
N SER A 118 -14.28 -7.15 9.00
CA SER A 118 -14.07 -5.91 8.25
C SER A 118 -14.28 -6.14 6.76
N PRO A 119 -15.23 -5.45 6.14
CA PRO A 119 -15.60 -5.72 4.75
C PRO A 119 -14.55 -5.19 3.76
N SER A 120 -13.82 -4.12 4.11
CA SER A 120 -12.83 -3.51 3.23
C SER A 120 -11.51 -3.23 3.94
N LEU A 121 -10.45 -3.03 3.17
CA LEU A 121 -9.15 -2.65 3.71
C LEU A 121 -9.17 -1.25 4.32
N GLN A 122 -9.99 -0.35 3.81
CA GLN A 122 -10.18 1.00 4.35
C GLN A 122 -10.79 0.95 5.75
N ASP A 123 -11.84 0.14 5.93
CA ASP A 123 -12.47 -0.04 7.24
C ASP A 123 -11.53 -0.73 8.23
N GLN A 124 -10.81 -1.75 7.76
CA GLN A 124 -9.85 -2.49 8.58
C GLN A 124 -8.72 -1.59 9.10
N ALA A 125 -8.12 -0.76 8.23
CA ALA A 125 -6.94 0.04 8.59
C ALA A 125 -7.19 1.07 9.72
N GLY A 126 -8.43 1.52 9.88
CA GLY A 126 -8.81 2.44 10.95
C GLY A 126 -8.93 1.79 12.34
N ILE A 127 -9.20 0.49 12.40
CA ILE A 127 -9.50 -0.21 13.67
C ILE A 127 -8.27 -0.31 14.60
N PRO A 128 -7.08 -0.73 14.12
CA PRO A 128 -5.87 -0.82 14.95
C PRO A 128 -5.45 0.51 15.57
N LEU A 129 -5.71 1.64 14.90
CA LEU A 129 -5.39 2.96 15.41
C LEU A 129 -6.09 3.25 16.75
N LEU A 130 -7.32 2.75 16.93
CA LEU A 130 -8.15 2.98 18.11
C LEU A 130 -8.11 1.84 19.10
N ASN A 131 -7.55 0.67 18.75
CA ASN A 131 -7.50 -0.48 19.61
C ASN A 131 -6.55 -0.24 20.79
N PRO A 132 -7.00 -0.29 22.05
CA PRO A 132 -6.17 0.00 23.22
C PRO A 132 -5.01 -0.96 23.42
N VAL A 133 -5.07 -2.19 22.86
CA VAL A 133 -3.98 -3.17 22.91
C VAL A 133 -3.14 -3.19 21.62
N GLU A 134 -3.33 -2.22 20.73
CA GLU A 134 -2.55 -2.02 19.52
C GLU A 134 -1.99 -0.59 19.50
N MET A 135 -2.56 0.34 18.74
CA MET A 135 -2.04 1.72 18.66
C MET A 135 -2.63 2.69 19.71
N GLY A 136 -3.67 2.32 20.44
CA GLY A 136 -4.10 2.90 21.70
C GLY A 136 -4.71 4.31 21.66
N ASN A 137 -5.00 4.90 20.49
CA ASN A 137 -5.65 6.21 20.47
C ASN A 137 -7.09 6.13 20.99
N ARG A 138 -7.49 7.13 21.77
CA ARG A 138 -8.81 7.19 22.41
C ARG A 138 -9.95 7.29 21.39
N ASP A 139 -9.77 8.05 20.35
CA ASP A 139 -10.78 8.35 19.34
C ASP A 139 -10.13 8.79 18.02
N LYS A 140 -10.94 8.86 16.97
CA LYS A 140 -10.50 9.26 15.62
C LYS A 140 -10.00 10.70 15.59
N GLN A 141 -10.56 11.60 16.40
CA GLN A 141 -10.12 12.99 16.43
C GLN A 141 -8.69 13.12 16.93
N MET A 142 -8.30 12.32 17.92
CA MET A 142 -6.91 12.26 18.40
C MET A 142 -5.96 11.82 17.27
N VAL A 143 -6.35 10.82 16.47
CA VAL A 143 -5.56 10.41 15.31
C VAL A 143 -5.46 11.54 14.29
N ALA A 144 -6.57 12.21 13.96
CA ALA A 144 -6.58 13.32 13.02
C ALA A 144 -5.68 14.48 13.47
N GLU A 145 -5.69 14.82 14.75
CA GLU A 145 -4.81 15.85 15.31
C GLU A 145 -3.31 15.45 15.23
N LYS A 146 -2.98 14.18 15.46
CA LYS A 146 -1.64 13.68 15.28
C LYS A 146 -1.19 13.77 13.81
N VAL A 147 -2.05 13.36 12.89
CA VAL A 147 -1.80 13.44 11.44
C VAL A 147 -1.57 14.90 11.01
N LYS A 148 -2.36 15.86 11.51
CA LYS A 148 -2.18 17.30 11.23
C LYS A 148 -0.80 17.83 11.65
N ARG A 149 -0.15 17.21 12.62
CA ARG A 149 1.19 17.59 13.09
C ARG A 149 2.34 16.93 12.36
N THR A 150 2.04 16.01 11.44
CA THR A 150 3.09 15.29 10.67
C THR A 150 3.72 16.19 9.61
N PRO A 151 4.99 15.98 9.25
CA PRO A 151 5.66 16.76 8.21
C PRO A 151 5.07 16.53 6.81
N TYR A 152 4.28 15.47 6.63
CA TYR A 152 3.64 15.13 5.35
C TYR A 152 2.16 15.53 5.28
N TYR A 153 1.61 16.24 6.28
CA TYR A 153 0.20 16.65 6.28
C TYR A 153 -0.21 17.42 5.02
N ASN A 154 0.65 18.34 4.54
CA ASN A 154 0.38 19.08 3.32
C ASN A 154 0.19 18.17 2.10
N ARG A 155 0.81 17.01 2.05
CA ARG A 155 0.60 16.02 0.97
C ARG A 155 -0.78 15.39 1.06
N ILE A 156 -1.29 15.17 2.27
CA ILE A 156 -2.66 14.67 2.49
C ILE A 156 -3.65 15.69 1.92
N VAL A 157 -3.49 16.97 2.28
CA VAL A 157 -4.34 18.06 1.78
C VAL A 157 -4.28 18.16 0.25
N GLN A 158 -3.10 18.03 -0.35
CA GLN A 158 -2.94 18.06 -1.81
C GLN A 158 -3.64 16.89 -2.52
N ILE A 159 -3.65 15.70 -1.93
CA ILE A 159 -4.22 14.49 -2.54
C ILE A 159 -5.73 14.40 -2.31
N TYR A 160 -6.22 14.78 -1.12
CA TYR A 160 -7.59 14.55 -0.67
C TYR A 160 -8.41 15.83 -0.43
N GLY A 161 -7.78 17.00 -0.45
CA GLY A 161 -8.40 18.28 -0.13
C GLY A 161 -8.40 18.60 1.38
N GLU A 162 -8.77 19.82 1.71
CA GLU A 162 -9.02 20.24 3.10
C GLU A 162 -10.41 19.76 3.52
N THR A 163 -10.52 18.56 4.00
CA THR A 163 -11.78 18.08 4.59
C THR A 163 -11.55 17.61 6.00
N GLU A 164 -12.24 18.21 6.94
CA GLU A 164 -12.28 17.74 8.34
C GLU A 164 -12.83 16.31 8.44
N HIS A 165 -13.48 15.82 7.39
CA HIS A 165 -14.15 14.52 7.33
C HIS A 165 -13.35 13.41 6.60
N CYS A 166 -12.29 13.72 5.85
CA CYS A 166 -11.53 12.71 5.09
C CYS A 166 -10.52 11.89 5.91
N LEU A 167 -10.29 12.21 7.18
CA LEU A 167 -9.36 11.48 8.05
C LEU A 167 -10.08 10.53 9.03
N LEU A 168 -11.35 10.37 8.89
CA LEU A 168 -12.22 9.61 9.80
C LEU A 168 -13.03 8.58 9.00
#